data_52df4dccd3ff170066140c3dff693930
#
_entry.id   52df4dccd3ff170066140c3dff693930
#
_cell.length_a   1.000
_cell.length_b   1.000
_cell.length_c   1.000
_cell.angle_alpha   90.00
_cell.angle_beta   90.00
_cell.angle_gamma   90.00
#
_symmetry.space_group_name_H-M   'P 1'
#
loop_
_entity.id
_entity.type
_entity.pdbx_description
1 polymer ?
#
loop_
_entity_poly.entity_id
_entity_poly.type
_entity_poly.pdbx_seq_one_letter_code
_entity_poly.pdbx_strand_id
1 'polypeptide(L)' 'MGRAEIAFRVAFERLKLNKPNILPKGTLVTQNNVAREAGVDTSALKKARFPQLVAEIQLWVE' A
#
# COMPACT_ATOMS: atom_id res chain seq x y z
N MET A 1 -5.37 -12.18 10.29
CA MET A 1 -4.64 -11.17 9.52
C MET A 1 -3.70 -10.40 10.46
N GLY A 2 -2.45 -10.24 10.10
CA GLY A 2 -1.49 -9.52 10.94
C GLY A 2 -1.67 -8.01 10.86
N ARG A 3 -1.15 -7.31 11.87
CA ARG A 3 -1.23 -5.83 11.92
C ARG A 3 -0.61 -5.17 10.69
N ALA A 4 0.51 -5.71 10.22
CA ALA A 4 1.20 -5.14 9.06
C ALA A 4 0.31 -5.21 7.81
N GLU A 5 -0.34 -6.33 7.58
CA GLU A 5 -1.20 -6.47 6.42
C GLU A 5 -2.41 -5.54 6.51
N ILE A 6 -2.99 -5.38 7.69
CA ILE A 6 -4.11 -4.45 7.89
C ILE A 6 -3.66 -3.03 7.57
N ALA A 7 -2.50 -2.62 8.06
CA ALA A 7 -1.97 -1.29 7.81
C ALA A 7 -1.75 -1.05 6.31
N PHE A 8 -1.18 -2.03 5.60
CA PHE A 8 -0.96 -1.92 4.16
C PHE A 8 -2.29 -1.84 3.40
N ARG A 9 -3.29 -2.64 3.79
CA ARG A 9 -4.59 -2.61 3.10
C ARG A 9 -5.32 -1.30 3.32
N VAL A 10 -5.26 -0.75 4.53
CA VAL A 10 -5.84 0.57 4.81
C VAL A 10 -5.14 1.65 3.99
N ALA A 11 -3.81 1.61 3.93
CA ALA A 11 -3.04 2.57 3.13
C ALA A 11 -3.40 2.46 1.64
N PHE A 12 -3.53 1.24 1.13
CA PHE A 12 -3.91 0.99 -0.25
C PHE A 12 -5.28 1.61 -0.55
N GLU A 13 -6.26 1.41 0.33
CA GLU A 13 -7.60 1.99 0.16
C GLU A 13 -7.55 3.52 0.15
N ARG A 14 -6.79 4.12 1.04
CA ARG A 14 -6.64 5.58 1.08
C ARG A 14 -6.08 6.13 -0.22
N LEU A 15 -5.07 5.48 -0.77
CA LEU A 15 -4.48 5.91 -2.04
C LEU A 15 -5.44 5.71 -3.20
N LYS A 16 -6.20 4.61 -3.22
CA LYS A 16 -7.20 4.39 -4.26
C LYS A 16 -8.27 5.48 -4.27
N LEU A 17 -8.67 5.94 -3.08
CA LEU A 17 -9.68 6.99 -2.92
C LEU A 17 -9.10 8.40 -3.04
N ASN A 18 -7.81 8.53 -3.26
CA ASN A 18 -7.10 9.81 -3.29
C ASN A 18 -7.29 10.60 -1.99
N LYS A 19 -7.27 9.89 -0.85
CA LYS A 19 -7.40 10.49 0.47
C LYS A 19 -6.30 10.02 1.41
N PRO A 20 -5.02 10.20 1.02
CA PRO A 20 -3.91 9.77 1.88
C PRO A 20 -3.81 10.64 3.13
N ASN A 21 -3.28 10.07 4.22
CA ASN A 21 -3.02 10.81 5.44
C ASN A 21 -1.59 11.32 5.51
N ILE A 22 -0.64 10.53 5.01
CA ILE A 22 0.79 10.81 5.12
C ILE A 22 1.32 11.40 3.82
N LEU A 23 0.96 10.80 2.69
CA LEU A 23 1.42 11.24 1.37
C LEU A 23 0.51 12.34 0.83
N PRO A 24 0.99 13.15 -0.13
CA PRO A 24 0.15 14.19 -0.74
C PRO A 24 -0.93 13.58 -1.62
N LYS A 25 -2.01 14.31 -1.81
CA LYS A 25 -3.05 13.94 -2.77
C LYS A 25 -2.46 13.85 -4.17
N GLY A 26 -2.97 12.93 -4.96
CA GLY A 26 -2.46 12.69 -6.32
C GLY A 26 -1.29 11.73 -6.37
N THR A 27 -0.86 11.20 -5.21
CA THR A 27 0.19 10.19 -5.17
C THR A 27 -0.28 8.93 -5.89
N LEU A 28 0.57 8.41 -6.77
CA LEU A 28 0.27 7.20 -7.52
C LEU A 28 0.16 6.00 -6.58
N VAL A 29 -0.74 5.08 -6.91
CA VAL A 29 -0.90 3.84 -6.14
C VAL A 29 0.17 2.86 -6.60
N THR A 30 1.26 2.78 -5.86
CA THR A 30 2.35 1.85 -6.13
C THR A 30 2.68 1.10 -4.86
N GLN A 31 3.39 -0.03 -5.01
CA GLN A 31 3.82 -0.82 -3.87
C GLN A 31 4.62 0.01 -2.86
N ASN A 32 5.56 0.82 -3.35
CA ASN A 32 6.36 1.68 -2.49
C ASN A 32 5.51 2.74 -1.78
N ASN A 33 4.59 3.37 -2.50
CA ASN A 33 3.75 4.41 -1.92
C ASN A 33 2.75 3.85 -0.91
N VAL A 34 2.26 2.64 -1.13
CA VAL A 34 1.41 1.97 -0.13
C VAL A 34 2.18 1.77 1.16
N ALA A 35 3.42 1.31 1.10
CA ALA A 35 4.24 1.13 2.29
C ALA A 35 4.50 2.47 2.99
N ARG A 36 4.79 3.52 2.24
CA ARG A 36 5.02 4.86 2.80
C ARG A 36 3.76 5.40 3.48
N GLU A 37 2.61 5.22 2.86
CA GLU A 37 1.35 5.67 3.45
C GLU A 37 1.01 4.88 4.71
N ALA A 38 1.43 3.61 4.79
CA ALA A 38 1.26 2.79 5.98
C ALA A 38 2.23 3.16 7.11
N GLY A 39 3.22 4.02 6.82
CA GLY A 39 4.19 4.46 7.81
C GLY A 39 5.28 3.45 8.10
N VAL A 40 5.57 2.55 7.16
CA VAL A 40 6.60 1.51 7.33
C VAL A 40 7.61 1.57 6.19
N ASP A 41 8.73 0.89 6.39
CA ASP A 41 9.78 0.79 5.39
C ASP A 41 9.22 0.10 4.13
N THR A 42 9.60 0.61 2.95
CA THR A 42 9.16 0.03 1.67
C THR A 42 9.60 -1.42 1.54
N SER A 43 10.71 -1.82 2.16
CA SER A 43 11.18 -3.19 2.14
C SER A 43 10.29 -4.16 2.93
N ALA A 44 9.41 -3.65 3.79
CA ALA A 44 8.50 -4.49 4.57
C ALA A 44 7.35 -5.06 3.72
N LEU A 45 7.00 -4.40 2.62
CA LEU A 45 5.92 -4.86 1.74
C LEU A 45 6.53 -5.71 0.62
N LYS A 46 6.74 -6.97 0.90
CA LYS A 46 7.36 -7.90 -0.02
C LYS A 46 6.35 -8.91 -0.55
N LYS A 47 6.48 -9.25 -1.83
CA LYS A 47 5.64 -10.25 -2.48
C LYS A 47 5.69 -11.59 -1.75
N ALA A 48 6.85 -11.95 -1.20
CA ALA A 48 7.02 -13.23 -0.49
C ALA A 48 6.18 -13.29 0.79
N ARG A 49 5.94 -12.15 1.44
CA ARG A 49 5.15 -12.10 2.68
C ARG A 49 3.69 -11.78 2.45
N PHE A 50 3.39 -11.00 1.43
CA PHE A 50 2.03 -10.54 1.15
C PHE A 50 1.71 -10.71 -0.34
N PRO A 51 1.73 -11.93 -0.86
CA PRO A 51 1.60 -12.15 -2.30
C PRO A 51 0.24 -11.67 -2.86
N GLN A 52 -0.83 -11.89 -2.11
CA GLN A 52 -2.15 -11.45 -2.54
C GLN A 52 -2.26 -9.94 -2.61
N LEU A 53 -1.78 -9.26 -1.56
CA LEU A 53 -1.85 -7.80 -1.49
C LEU A 53 -1.01 -7.15 -2.58
N VAL A 54 0.21 -7.66 -2.79
CA VAL A 54 1.08 -7.13 -3.84
C VAL A 54 0.44 -7.32 -5.21
N ALA A 55 -0.19 -8.47 -5.44
CA ALA A 55 -0.90 -8.73 -6.69
C ALA A 55 -2.06 -7.74 -6.89
N GLU A 56 -2.83 -7.46 -5.86
CA GLU A 56 -3.92 -6.48 -5.93
C GLU A 56 -3.41 -5.09 -6.27
N ILE A 57 -2.30 -4.68 -5.66
CA ILE A 57 -1.70 -3.38 -5.93
C ILE A 57 -1.25 -3.31 -7.38
N GLN A 58 -0.60 -4.36 -7.88
CA GLN A 58 -0.12 -4.39 -9.25
C GLN A 58 -1.27 -4.34 -10.26
N LEU A 59 -2.36 -5.03 -9.97
CA LEU A 59 -3.54 -4.98 -10.82
C LEU A 59 -4.13 -3.57 -10.87
N TRP A 60 -4.10 -2.86 -9.77
CA TRP A 60 -4.61 -1.49 -9.73
C TRP A 60 -3.75 -0.54 -10.56
N VAL A 61 -2.43 -0.72 -10.48
CA VAL A 61 -1.48 0.15 -11.20
C VAL A 61 -1.60 -0.03 -12.71
N GLU A 62 -1.90 -1.22 -13.17
CA GLU A 62 -2.11 -1.48 -14.59
C GLU A 62 -3.39 -0.84 -15.09
#